data_329100510ebd4387ee4027eb0a3286f2
#
_entry.id   329100510ebd4387ee4027eb0a3286f2
#
_cell.length_a   1.000
_cell.length_b   1.000
_cell.length_c   1.000
_cell.angle_alpha   90.00
_cell.angle_beta   90.00
_cell.angle_gamma   90.00
#
_symmetry.space_group_name_H-M   'P 1'
#
loop_
_entity.id
_entity.type
_entity.pdbx_description
1 polymer ?
#
loop_
_entity_poly.entity_id
_entity_poly.type
_entity_poly.pdbx_seq_one_letter_code
_entity_poly.pdbx_strand_id
1 'polypeptide(L)'
;MVEGQIPTDEYQTGNTKYKWDFKKIKNAHHIVAKHQYKKGKVEKGFANRTLYINLSTNEIKEKKVTDDMKKKFTGGRGFGLKLLWDSIKPSTRWNSIENELIITTGPLCGITQYPGSGK
;
A
#
# COMPACT_ATOMS: atom_id res chain seq x y z
N MET A 1 -27.26 -4.51 -8.78
CA MET A 1 -26.07 -4.75 -7.92
C MET A 1 -26.18 -6.17 -7.40
N VAL A 2 -25.32 -7.07 -7.84
CA VAL A 2 -25.30 -8.45 -7.36
C VAL A 2 -24.56 -8.41 -6.02
N GLU A 3 -25.26 -8.65 -4.92
CA GLU A 3 -24.63 -8.92 -3.64
C GLU A 3 -23.78 -10.19 -3.79
N GLY A 4 -22.47 -10.02 -3.94
CA GLY A 4 -21.55 -11.13 -3.95
C GLY A 4 -21.57 -11.78 -2.57
N GLN A 5 -22.08 -13.01 -2.48
CA GLN A 5 -21.90 -13.85 -1.30
C GLN A 5 -20.39 -13.99 -1.08
N ILE A 6 -19.91 -13.46 0.04
CA ILE A 6 -18.53 -13.68 0.49
C ILE A 6 -18.45 -15.16 0.89
N PRO A 7 -17.58 -15.96 0.26
CA PRO A 7 -17.43 -17.37 0.64
C PRO A 7 -17.06 -17.46 2.11
N THR A 8 -17.80 -18.24 2.86
CA THR A 8 -17.43 -18.60 4.24
C THR A 8 -16.44 -19.75 4.17
N ASP A 9 -15.22 -19.50 3.69
CA ASP A 9 -14.22 -20.55 3.61
C ASP A 9 -13.62 -20.80 4.98
N GLU A 10 -13.74 -22.01 5.45
CA GLU A 10 -13.01 -22.51 6.60
C GLU A 10 -11.57 -22.79 6.21
N TYR A 11 -10.64 -21.92 6.56
CA TYR A 11 -9.22 -22.19 6.39
C TYR A 11 -8.71 -23.08 7.51
N GLN A 12 -8.16 -24.24 7.15
CA GLN A 12 -7.45 -25.12 8.09
C GLN A 12 -5.95 -24.86 7.97
N THR A 13 -5.34 -24.35 9.04
CA THR A 13 -3.88 -24.34 9.19
C THR A 13 -3.53 -25.28 10.32
N GLY A 14 -2.99 -26.44 9.96
CA GLY A 14 -2.72 -27.52 10.94
C GLY A 14 -4.00 -28.05 11.58
N ASN A 15 -4.00 -28.32 12.89
CA ASN A 15 -5.12 -28.85 13.64
C ASN A 15 -6.14 -27.82 14.14
N THR A 16 -5.99 -26.55 13.76
CA THR A 16 -6.84 -25.45 14.25
C THR A 16 -7.76 -24.95 13.15
N LYS A 17 -9.08 -25.08 13.37
CA LYS A 17 -10.10 -24.46 12.50
C LYS A 17 -10.29 -23.01 12.93
N TYR A 18 -9.93 -22.07 12.05
CA TYR A 18 -10.25 -20.66 12.23
C TYR A 18 -11.53 -20.32 11.47
N LYS A 19 -12.56 -19.92 12.20
CA LYS A 19 -13.78 -19.39 11.60
C LYS A 19 -13.72 -17.87 11.61
N TRP A 20 -13.59 -17.27 10.42
CA TRP A 20 -13.60 -15.82 10.27
C TRP A 20 -15.01 -15.28 10.40
N ASP A 21 -15.24 -14.39 11.36
CA ASP A 21 -16.49 -13.64 11.47
C ASP A 21 -16.37 -12.34 10.66
N PHE A 22 -16.65 -12.42 9.37
CA PHE A 22 -16.57 -11.27 8.46
C PHE A 22 -17.52 -10.13 8.85
N LYS A 23 -18.67 -10.44 9.46
CA LYS A 23 -19.60 -9.42 9.96
C LYS A 23 -18.98 -8.63 11.11
N LYS A 24 -18.34 -9.32 12.05
CA LYS A 24 -17.61 -8.68 13.16
C LYS A 24 -16.44 -7.84 12.65
N ILE A 25 -15.66 -8.39 11.72
CA ILE A 25 -14.54 -7.67 11.10
C ILE A 25 -15.03 -6.40 10.38
N LYS A 26 -16.08 -6.51 9.57
CA LYS A 26 -16.67 -5.36 8.84
C LYS A 26 -17.19 -4.30 9.81
N ASN A 27 -17.86 -4.69 10.88
CA ASN A 27 -18.40 -3.77 11.88
C ASN A 27 -17.33 -3.10 12.75
N ALA A 28 -16.14 -3.71 12.86
CA ALA A 28 -15.01 -3.13 13.58
C ALA A 28 -14.28 -2.03 12.78
N HIS A 29 -14.51 -1.95 11.47
CA HIS A 29 -13.89 -0.93 10.65
C HIS A 29 -14.55 0.43 10.86
N HIS A 30 -13.74 1.45 11.14
CA HIS A 30 -14.16 2.85 11.18
C HIS A 30 -13.15 3.73 10.45
N ILE A 31 -13.64 4.83 9.87
CA ILE A 31 -12.78 5.77 9.15
C ILE A 31 -12.16 6.71 10.16
N VAL A 32 -10.84 6.62 10.35
CA VAL A 32 -10.07 7.48 11.28
C VAL A 32 -9.63 8.79 10.65
N ALA A 33 -9.38 8.80 9.34
CA ALA A 33 -9.00 10.01 8.61
C ALA A 33 -9.44 9.92 7.14
N LYS A 34 -9.60 11.06 6.49
CA LYS A 34 -9.90 11.18 5.05
C LYS A 34 -8.93 12.16 4.42
N HIS A 35 -8.43 11.82 3.24
CA HIS A 35 -7.59 12.69 2.44
C HIS A 35 -8.16 12.81 1.04
N GLN A 36 -8.26 14.03 0.54
CA GLN A 36 -8.71 14.32 -0.83
C GLN A 36 -7.54 14.82 -1.66
N TYR A 37 -7.41 14.31 -2.88
CA TYR A 37 -6.38 14.75 -3.79
C TYR A 37 -6.94 14.96 -5.20
N LYS A 38 -6.34 15.86 -5.96
CA LYS A 38 -6.64 16.01 -7.38
C LYS A 38 -5.86 14.96 -8.18
N LYS A 39 -6.55 14.24 -9.05
CA LYS A 39 -5.86 13.34 -9.99
C LYS A 39 -4.97 14.19 -10.90
N GLY A 40 -3.67 13.95 -10.84
CA GLY A 40 -2.71 14.53 -11.77
C GLY A 40 -2.66 13.74 -13.08
N LYS A 41 -2.02 14.31 -14.08
CA LYS A 41 -1.69 13.59 -15.31
C LYS A 41 -0.70 12.46 -14.99
N VAL A 42 -0.98 11.26 -15.45
CA VAL A 42 -0.04 10.15 -15.39
C VAL A 42 1.00 10.34 -16.48
N GLU A 43 2.27 10.42 -16.11
CA GLU A 43 3.39 10.57 -17.04
C GLU A 43 4.26 9.33 -17.01
N LYS A 44 4.40 8.66 -18.14
CA LYS A 44 5.21 7.43 -18.26
C LYS A 44 4.88 6.36 -17.19
N GLY A 45 3.62 6.27 -16.81
CA GLY A 45 3.16 5.34 -15.76
C GLY A 45 3.32 5.82 -14.31
N PHE A 46 3.86 7.03 -14.09
CA PHE A 46 4.03 7.58 -12.74
C PHE A 46 2.86 8.48 -12.34
N ALA A 47 2.29 8.26 -11.17
CA ALA A 47 1.32 9.17 -10.55
C ALA A 47 1.98 10.40 -9.92
N ASN A 48 3.30 10.47 -9.94
CA ASN A 48 4.15 11.58 -9.49
C ASN A 48 4.04 11.96 -8.01
N ARG A 49 3.44 11.12 -7.17
CA ARG A 49 3.28 11.38 -5.75
C ARG A 49 3.46 10.12 -4.90
N THR A 50 3.88 10.34 -3.68
CA THR A 50 3.92 9.36 -2.59
C THR A 50 3.03 9.87 -1.47
N LEU A 51 2.20 8.99 -0.91
CA LEU A 51 1.36 9.31 0.24
C LEU A 51 2.05 8.80 1.50
N TYR A 52 2.27 9.69 2.46
CA TYR A 52 2.80 9.39 3.79
C TYR A 52 1.66 9.45 4.80
N ILE A 53 1.48 8.38 5.53
CA ILE A 53 0.42 8.27 6.53
C ILE A 53 1.07 7.99 7.89
N ASN A 54 0.90 8.91 8.83
CA ASN A 54 1.31 8.70 10.21
C ASN A 54 0.12 8.12 10.99
N LEU A 55 0.23 6.85 11.37
CA LEU A 55 -0.85 6.15 12.07
C LEU A 55 -1.04 6.60 13.52
N SER A 56 -0.02 7.21 14.14
CA SER A 56 -0.11 7.72 15.50
C SER A 56 -0.85 9.06 15.60
N THR A 57 -0.68 9.91 14.58
CA THR A 57 -1.29 11.25 14.53
C THR A 57 -2.46 11.35 13.55
N ASN A 58 -2.71 10.30 12.75
CA ASN A 58 -3.66 10.28 11.63
C ASN A 58 -3.38 11.37 10.58
N GLU A 59 -2.14 11.86 10.53
CA GLU A 59 -1.72 12.86 9.56
C GLU A 59 -1.41 12.22 8.20
N ILE A 60 -1.92 12.81 7.13
CA ILE A 60 -1.70 12.35 5.76
C ILE A 60 -1.04 13.46 4.96
N LYS A 61 0.16 13.18 4.42
CA LYS A 61 0.95 14.13 3.61
C LYS A 61 1.25 13.57 2.24
N GLU A 62 1.18 14.41 1.22
CA GLU A 62 1.66 14.09 -0.12
C GLU A 62 3.08 14.63 -0.32
N LYS A 63 3.95 13.82 -0.94
CA LYS A 63 5.26 14.25 -1.42
C LYS A 63 5.39 13.93 -2.90
N LYS A 64 5.99 14.85 -3.65
CA LYS A 64 6.26 14.64 -5.08
C LYS A 64 7.37 13.58 -5.26
N VAL A 65 7.18 12.68 -6.21
CA VAL A 65 8.25 11.79 -6.66
C VAL A 65 9.24 12.61 -7.49
N THR A 66 10.52 12.58 -7.12
CA THR A 66 11.56 13.36 -7.77
C THR A 66 11.97 12.75 -9.13
N ASP A 67 12.48 13.57 -10.03
CA ASP A 67 12.98 13.09 -11.31
C ASP A 67 14.24 12.22 -11.15
N ASP A 68 15.01 12.45 -10.10
CA ASP A 68 16.15 11.59 -9.73
C ASP A 68 15.69 10.18 -9.36
N MET A 69 14.64 10.05 -8.55
CA MET A 69 14.04 8.75 -8.26
C MET A 69 13.56 8.03 -9.53
N LYS A 70 12.90 8.74 -10.43
CA LYS A 70 12.41 8.17 -11.70
C LYS A 70 13.55 7.72 -12.62
N LYS A 71 14.67 8.45 -12.63
CA LYS A 71 15.87 8.09 -13.41
C LYS A 71 16.60 6.88 -12.85
N LYS A 72 16.73 6.78 -11.52
CA LYS A 72 17.48 5.71 -10.85
C LYS A 72 16.65 4.42 -10.69
N PHE A 73 15.35 4.55 -10.52
CA PHE A 73 14.46 3.44 -10.23
C PHE A 73 13.25 3.47 -11.17
N THR A 74 12.95 2.33 -11.78
CA THR A 74 11.79 2.22 -12.70
C THR A 74 10.45 2.39 -11.96
N GLY A 75 10.40 2.15 -10.64
CA GLY A 75 9.20 2.19 -9.82
C GLY A 75 9.04 0.90 -9.01
N GLY A 76 7.87 0.66 -8.46
CA GLY A 76 7.55 -0.54 -7.71
C GLY A 76 8.58 -0.81 -6.61
N ARG A 77 9.18 -2.01 -6.64
CA ARG A 77 10.16 -2.44 -5.63
C ARG A 77 11.35 -1.47 -5.49
N GLY A 78 11.84 -0.88 -6.58
CA GLY A 78 12.95 0.07 -6.54
C GLY A 78 12.61 1.32 -5.73
N PHE A 79 11.40 1.88 -5.93
CA PHE A 79 10.90 2.99 -5.13
C PHE A 79 10.72 2.59 -3.67
N GLY A 80 10.14 1.42 -3.41
CA GLY A 80 9.94 0.92 -2.06
C GLY A 80 11.24 0.77 -1.29
N LEU A 81 12.25 0.16 -1.90
CA LEU A 81 13.57 -0.01 -1.29
C LEU A 81 14.27 1.32 -1.02
N LYS A 82 14.16 2.29 -1.94
CA LYS A 82 14.74 3.62 -1.72
C LYS A 82 14.08 4.36 -0.56
N LEU A 83 12.74 4.33 -0.49
CA LEU A 83 12.00 4.95 0.60
C LEU A 83 12.34 4.31 1.95
N LEU A 84 12.38 2.98 1.99
CA LEU A 84 12.77 2.25 3.20
C LEU A 84 14.21 2.59 3.62
N TRP A 85 15.14 2.60 2.68
CA TRP A 85 16.53 2.96 2.93
C TRP A 85 16.68 4.35 3.56
N ASP A 86 15.87 5.31 3.13
CA ASP A 86 15.90 6.68 3.63
C ASP A 86 15.27 6.82 5.04
N SER A 87 14.37 5.90 5.41
CA SER A 87 13.66 5.94 6.70
C SER A 87 14.39 5.19 7.81
N ILE A 88 15.15 4.13 7.48
CA ILE A 88 15.78 3.26 8.47
C ILE A 88 17.24 3.66 8.77
N LYS A 89 17.72 3.23 9.95
CA LYS A 89 19.11 3.32 10.41
C LYS A 89 19.66 1.93 10.69
N PRO A 90 20.98 1.73 10.79
CA PRO A 90 21.56 0.42 11.13
C PRO A 90 21.03 -0.18 12.44
N SER A 91 20.57 0.66 13.37
CA SER A 91 19.96 0.25 14.65
C SER A 91 18.46 -0.03 14.58
N THR A 92 17.80 0.27 13.45
CA THR A 92 16.34 0.08 13.29
C THR A 92 16.00 -1.40 13.33
N ARG A 93 15.09 -1.78 14.22
CA ARG A 93 14.56 -3.14 14.35
C ARG A 93 13.20 -3.24 13.67
N TRP A 94 12.72 -4.47 13.46
CA TRP A 94 11.43 -4.75 12.81
C TRP A 94 10.22 -4.07 13.50
N ASN A 95 10.29 -3.85 14.81
CA ASN A 95 9.26 -3.19 15.62
C ASN A 95 9.58 -1.73 15.98
N SER A 96 10.61 -1.15 15.38
CA SER A 96 10.93 0.26 15.57
C SER A 96 9.93 1.16 14.87
N ILE A 97 9.67 2.34 15.42
CA ILE A 97 8.74 3.34 14.86
C ILE A 97 9.21 3.87 13.50
N GLU A 98 10.51 3.81 13.22
CA GLU A 98 11.11 4.21 11.95
C GLU A 98 10.96 3.14 10.86
N ASN A 99 10.52 1.92 11.22
CA ASN A 99 10.33 0.84 10.26
C ASN A 99 8.97 0.98 9.59
N GLU A 100 8.93 1.63 8.45
CA GLU A 100 7.73 1.96 7.71
C GLU A 100 7.19 0.76 6.89
N LEU A 101 5.87 0.62 6.82
CA LEU A 101 5.23 -0.24 5.84
C LEU A 101 5.09 0.53 4.51
N ILE A 102 5.76 0.04 3.48
CA ILE A 102 5.78 0.70 2.16
C ILE A 102 5.05 -0.15 1.14
N ILE A 103 4.02 0.42 0.52
CA ILE A 103 3.23 -0.20 -0.55
C ILE A 103 3.48 0.56 -1.84
N THR A 104 3.98 -0.12 -2.86
CA THR A 104 4.31 0.49 -4.15
C THR A 104 3.73 -0.31 -5.31
N THR A 105 3.43 0.37 -6.40
CA THR A 105 3.03 -0.23 -7.66
C THR A 105 4.05 0.08 -8.74
N GLY A 106 4.17 -0.79 -9.73
CA GLY A 106 4.99 -0.53 -10.91
C GLY A 106 4.34 0.46 -11.88
N PRO A 107 5.12 1.08 -12.78
CA PRO A 107 4.60 2.06 -13.74
C PRO A 107 3.63 1.48 -14.77
N LEU A 108 3.59 0.16 -14.95
CA LEU A 108 2.66 -0.53 -15.84
C LEU A 108 1.40 -1.04 -15.12
N CYS A 109 1.31 -0.87 -13.79
CA CYS A 109 0.18 -1.33 -13.03
C CYS A 109 -1.11 -0.62 -13.44
N GLY A 110 -2.12 -1.41 -13.84
CA GLY A 110 -3.41 -0.89 -14.30
C GLY A 110 -3.43 -0.31 -15.72
N ILE A 111 -2.32 -0.34 -16.47
CA ILE A 111 -2.24 0.17 -17.84
C ILE A 111 -2.49 -0.94 -18.86
N THR A 112 -2.04 -2.14 -18.58
CA THR A 112 -2.18 -3.30 -19.47
C THR A 112 -3.44 -4.10 -19.15
N GLN A 113 -4.07 -4.68 -20.19
CA GLN A 113 -5.22 -5.60 -20.01
C GLN A 113 -4.81 -6.97 -19.47
N TYR A 114 -3.52 -7.22 -19.31
CA TYR A 114 -2.99 -8.50 -18.84
C TYR A 114 -2.93 -8.58 -17.32
N PRO A 115 -3.25 -9.76 -16.72
CA PRO A 115 -3.18 -9.96 -15.26
C PRO A 115 -1.80 -9.72 -14.64
N GLY A 116 -0.74 -9.74 -15.45
CA GLY A 116 0.63 -9.50 -15.02
C GLY A 116 0.92 -8.08 -14.55
N SER A 117 0.05 -7.12 -14.84
CA SER A 117 0.21 -5.72 -14.39
C SER A 117 -0.14 -5.50 -12.92
N GLY A 118 -0.70 -6.48 -12.25
CA GLY A 118 -1.13 -6.41 -10.84
C GLY A 118 -0.17 -7.03 -9.83
N LYS A 119 1.03 -7.45 -10.24
CA LYS A 119 2.03 -8.05 -9.33
C LYS A 119 3.14 -7.07 -9.01
#